data_8fee4d075132707417ca2da295e27ffd
#
_entry.id   8fee4d075132707417ca2da295e27ffd
#
_cell.length_a   1.000
_cell.length_b   1.000
_cell.length_c   1.000
_cell.angle_alpha   90.00
_cell.angle_beta   90.00
_cell.angle_gamma   90.00
#
_symmetry.space_group_name_H-M   'P 1'
#
loop_
_entity.id
_entity.type
_entity.pdbx_description
1 polymer ?
#
loop_
_entity_poly.entity_id
_entity_poly.type
_entity_poly.pdbx_seq_one_letter_code
_entity_poly.pdbx_strand_id
1 'polypeptide(L)' 'MKGSSYKSYDELPLFLNAEMAAGLLGVSVSSMYELMHEKGFPVLKIGSRLVVPKEKLRDWVDRNAGGGA' A
#
# COMPACT_ATOMS: atom_id res chain seq x y z
N MET A 1 -10.92 -14.87 -5.90
CA MET A 1 -10.55 -14.45 -6.04
C MET A 1 -9.84 -14.17 -6.62
N LYS A 2 -9.68 -14.00 -6.79
CA LYS A 2 -9.01 -13.71 -7.36
C LYS A 2 -8.45 -12.72 -7.14
N GLY A 3 -8.46 -12.37 -6.76
CA GLY A 3 -7.97 -11.18 -6.51
C GLY A 3 -6.55 -11.08 -6.64
N SER A 4 -5.87 -11.33 -5.71
CA SER A 4 -4.43 -11.19 -5.73
C SER A 4 -3.76 -12.42 -6.30
N SER A 5 -2.76 -12.20 -7.12
CA SER A 5 -1.92 -13.28 -7.58
C SER A 5 -0.74 -13.52 -6.65
N TYR A 6 -0.61 -12.77 -5.59
CA TYR A 6 0.49 -12.93 -4.65
C TYR A 6 0.05 -13.76 -3.47
N LYS A 7 0.86 -14.72 -3.09
CA LYS A 7 0.52 -15.62 -2.01
C LYS A 7 1.11 -15.20 -0.69
N SER A 8 2.13 -14.37 -0.73
CA SER A 8 2.76 -13.93 0.49
C SER A 8 3.36 -12.56 0.28
N TYR A 9 3.66 -11.93 1.40
CA TYR A 9 4.29 -10.62 1.38
C TYR A 9 5.62 -10.65 0.62
N ASP A 10 6.37 -11.73 0.78
CA ASP A 10 7.70 -11.81 0.17
C ASP A 10 7.65 -11.86 -1.35
N GLU A 11 6.53 -12.27 -1.91
CA GLU A 11 6.38 -12.32 -3.36
C GLU A 11 6.12 -10.96 -3.97
N LEU A 12 5.80 -9.97 -3.17
CA LEU A 12 5.50 -8.65 -3.66
C LEU A 12 6.78 -7.94 -4.11
N PRO A 13 6.67 -7.11 -5.15
CA PRO A 13 7.82 -6.28 -5.52
C PRO A 13 8.09 -5.26 -4.42
N LEU A 14 9.29 -4.72 -4.43
CA LEU A 14 9.71 -3.76 -3.42
C LEU A 14 8.81 -2.52 -3.40
N PHE A 15 8.38 -2.07 -4.57
CA PHE A 15 7.50 -0.91 -4.68
C PHE A 15 6.18 -1.33 -5.29
N LEU A 16 5.10 -0.82 -4.74
CA LEU A 16 3.75 -1.18 -5.16
C LEU A 16 3.10 0.01 -5.83
N ASN A 17 2.36 -0.24 -6.90
CA ASN A 17 1.56 0.82 -7.49
C ASN A 17 0.23 0.92 -6.74
N ALA A 18 -0.59 1.91 -7.10
CA ALA A 18 -1.84 2.13 -6.38
C ALA A 18 -2.78 0.94 -6.42
N GLU A 19 -2.86 0.28 -7.58
CA GLU A 19 -3.75 -0.87 -7.71
C GLU A 19 -3.33 -2.02 -6.81
N MET A 20 -2.03 -2.28 -6.78
CA MET A 20 -1.51 -3.35 -5.95
C MET A 20 -1.72 -3.05 -4.47
N ALA A 21 -1.43 -1.82 -4.08
CA ALA A 21 -1.60 -1.42 -2.69
C ALA A 21 -3.07 -1.47 -2.29
N ALA A 22 -3.96 -1.04 -3.18
CA ALA A 22 -5.39 -1.08 -2.89
C ALA A 22 -5.86 -2.52 -2.67
N GLY A 23 -5.39 -3.43 -3.50
CA GLY A 23 -5.74 -4.84 -3.35
C GLY A 23 -5.27 -5.42 -2.04
N LEU A 24 -4.08 -5.03 -1.62
CA LEU A 24 -3.53 -5.52 -0.36
C LEU A 24 -4.30 -4.99 0.85
N LEU A 25 -4.73 -3.74 0.78
CA LEU A 25 -5.46 -3.13 1.88
C LEU A 25 -6.96 -3.41 1.82
N GLY A 26 -7.43 -3.94 0.70
CA GLY A 26 -8.84 -4.24 0.56
C GLY A 26 -9.71 -3.02 0.34
N VAL A 27 -9.16 -2.00 -0.30
CA VAL A 27 -9.91 -0.77 -0.59
C VAL A 27 -9.96 -0.55 -2.09
N SER A 28 -10.82 0.37 -2.52
CA SER A 28 -10.89 0.72 -3.93
C SER A 28 -9.66 1.52 -4.33
N VAL A 29 -9.37 1.55 -5.63
CA VAL A 29 -8.25 2.32 -6.13
C VAL A 29 -8.44 3.80 -5.83
N SER A 30 -9.66 4.29 -5.93
CA SER A 30 -9.98 5.68 -5.56
C SER A 30 -9.59 5.99 -4.13
N SER A 31 -10.00 5.11 -3.22
CA SER A 31 -9.67 5.28 -1.81
C SER A 31 -8.17 5.22 -1.60
N MET A 32 -7.50 4.36 -2.34
CA MET A 32 -6.06 4.25 -2.23
C MET A 32 -5.37 5.54 -2.63
N TYR A 33 -5.84 6.18 -3.72
CA TYR A 33 -5.26 7.45 -4.14
C TYR A 33 -5.47 8.53 -3.08
N GLU A 34 -6.64 8.55 -2.46
CA GLU A 34 -6.88 9.50 -1.37
C GLU A 34 -5.93 9.27 -0.22
N LEU A 35 -5.74 8.00 0.13
CA LEU A 35 -4.85 7.64 1.21
C LEU A 35 -3.41 8.03 0.90
N MET A 36 -2.99 7.86 -0.36
CA MET A 36 -1.64 8.19 -0.77
C MET A 36 -1.35 9.68 -0.72
N HIS A 37 -2.39 10.50 -0.68
CA HIS A 37 -2.21 11.94 -0.56
C HIS A 37 -2.29 12.42 0.89
N GLU A 38 -2.55 11.53 1.81
CA GLU A 38 -2.59 11.91 3.21
C GLU A 38 -1.20 12.08 3.77
N LYS A 39 -1.08 13.06 4.62
CA LYS A 39 0.17 13.32 5.28
C LYS A 39 0.51 12.14 6.18
N GLY A 40 1.73 11.68 6.07
CA GLY A 40 2.17 10.57 6.91
C GLY A 40 2.03 9.21 6.28
N PHE A 41 1.29 9.11 5.19
CA PHE A 41 1.24 7.84 4.48
C PHE A 41 2.50 7.66 3.63
N PRO A 42 3.11 6.48 3.65
CA PRO A 42 4.38 6.28 2.95
C PRO A 42 4.18 6.15 1.45
N VAL A 43 4.57 7.18 0.73
CA VAL A 43 4.60 7.15 -0.73
C VAL A 43 5.92 7.73 -1.20
N LEU A 44 6.34 7.30 -2.38
CA LEU A 44 7.53 7.80 -3.02
C LEU A 44 7.16 8.19 -4.43
N LYS A 45 7.57 9.39 -4.82
CA LYS A 45 7.30 9.85 -6.17
C LYS A 45 8.50 9.59 -7.04
N ILE A 46 8.29 8.81 -8.08
CA ILE A 46 9.35 8.50 -9.04
C ILE A 46 8.88 8.99 -10.40
N GLY A 47 9.48 10.07 -10.87
CA GLY A 47 8.99 10.72 -12.07
C GLY A 47 7.60 11.24 -11.83
N SER A 48 6.66 10.82 -12.65
CA SER A 48 5.28 11.23 -12.50
C SER A 48 4.43 10.16 -11.81
N ARG A 49 5.06 9.12 -11.27
CA ARG A 49 4.34 8.01 -10.67
C ARG A 49 4.51 8.02 -9.16
N LEU A 50 3.44 7.65 -8.48
CA LEU A 50 3.49 7.45 -7.04
C LEU A 50 3.54 5.95 -6.76
N VAL A 51 4.47 5.54 -5.92
CA VAL A 51 4.59 4.15 -5.53
C VAL A 51 4.66 4.06 -4.02
N VAL A 52 4.35 2.90 -3.49
CA VAL A 52 4.34 2.66 -2.06
C VAL A 52 5.41 1.61 -1.75
N PRO A 53 6.45 1.98 -0.99
CA PRO A 53 7.44 0.98 -0.57
C PRO A 53 6.75 -0.04 0.34
N LYS A 54 6.85 -1.32 -0.01
CA LYS A 54 6.07 -2.32 0.72
C LYS A 54 6.45 -2.40 2.19
N GLU A 55 7.71 -2.21 2.52
CA GLU A 55 8.12 -2.30 3.91
C GLU A 55 7.61 -1.12 4.72
N LYS A 56 7.57 0.05 4.11
CA LYS A 56 7.01 1.22 4.78
C LYS A 56 5.50 1.08 4.94
N LEU A 57 4.85 0.48 3.96
CA LEU A 57 3.42 0.21 4.07
C LEU A 57 3.15 -0.72 5.23
N ARG A 58 3.97 -1.74 5.38
CA ARG A 58 3.83 -2.68 6.47
C ARG A 58 3.96 -1.97 7.83
N ASP A 59 4.97 -1.11 7.93
CA ASP A 59 5.16 -0.33 9.16
C ASP A 59 3.96 0.56 9.44
N TRP A 60 3.43 1.19 8.39
CA TRP A 60 2.29 2.08 8.54
C TRP A 60 1.07 1.31 9.06
N VAL A 61 0.85 0.13 8.49
CA VAL A 61 -0.27 -0.70 8.92
C VAL A 61 -0.11 -1.10 10.38
N ASP A 62 1.10 -1.50 10.76
CA ASP A 62 1.36 -1.89 12.13
C ASP A 62 1.07 -0.76 13.10
N ARG A 63 1.48 0.46 12.75
CA ARG A 63 1.28 1.59 13.65
C ARG A 63 -0.16 2.03 13.72
N ASN A 64 -0.89 1.89 12.63
CA ASN A 64 -2.25 2.42 12.57
C ASN A 64 -3.31 1.40 12.92
N ALA A 65 -3.00 0.12 12.77
CA ALA A 65 -3.97 -0.93 13.07
C ALA A 65 -3.73 -1.52 14.43
N GLY A 66 -2.51 -1.95 14.67
CA GLY A 66 -2.21 -2.62 15.93
C GLY A 66 -2.27 -1.71 17.12
N GLY A 67 -1.87 -0.47 16.93
CA GLY A 67 -1.82 0.47 18.03
C GLY A 67 -3.17 0.78 18.62
N GLY A 68 -4.21 0.57 17.84
CA GLY A 68 -5.54 0.85 18.33
C GLY A 68 -6.06 -0.17 19.29
N ALA A 69 -5.44 -1.30 19.31
CA ALA A 69 -5.92 -2.39 20.17
C ALA A 69 -5.60 -2.17 21.63
#